data_c606ee6a07db480f7635093b619f4354
#
_entry.id   c606ee6a07db480f7635093b619f4354
#
_cell.length_a   1.000
_cell.length_b   1.000
_cell.length_c   1.000
_cell.angle_alpha   90.00
_cell.angle_beta   90.00
_cell.angle_gamma   90.00
#
_symmetry.space_group_name_H-M   'P 1'
#
loop_
_entity.id
_entity.type
_entity.pdbx_description
1 polymer ?
#
loop_
_entity_poly.entity_id
_entity_poly.type
_entity_poly.pdbx_seq_one_letter_code
_entity_poly.pdbx_strand_id
1 'polypeptide(L)'
;MPAFTHRTTRKSALVGAVAAAGLLLSACGTDDAMNGMDHGGKSASATASATPSASATASGAAAEAGAPGAFNDADVMFAQMMIPHHEQALEMAELAAGRAEDPEVKKLVAAVERAQDPEITKMKAWLKGWGKPESAGHGSGHGMPGMMSEQDMKDLAAVKGKAFDRKFAELMIAHHEGAVAMAEDERKNGGNATAKALADDVVRTQSEEISALRKILDRL
;
A
#
# COMPACT_ATOMS: atom_id res chain seq x y z
N MET A 1 -45.46 -30.91 25.46
CA MET A 1 -44.94 -31.13 24.11
C MET A 1 -45.63 -30.19 23.14
N PRO A 2 -44.96 -29.18 22.64
CA PRO A 2 -45.44 -28.48 21.44
C PRO A 2 -44.51 -28.75 20.27
N ALA A 3 -45.12 -28.89 19.10
CA ALA A 3 -44.56 -29.31 17.84
C ALA A 3 -43.76 -28.18 17.15
N PHE A 4 -42.61 -28.55 16.61
CA PHE A 4 -41.79 -27.70 15.76
C PHE A 4 -42.34 -27.71 14.33
N THR A 5 -42.74 -26.56 13.82
CA THR A 5 -43.08 -26.38 12.41
C THR A 5 -41.85 -25.81 11.68
N HIS A 6 -41.28 -26.59 10.78
CA HIS A 6 -40.25 -26.18 9.85
C HIS A 6 -40.86 -25.30 8.74
N ARG A 7 -40.40 -24.07 8.64
CA ARG A 7 -40.70 -23.15 7.53
C ARG A 7 -39.56 -23.13 6.55
N THR A 8 -39.74 -23.84 5.47
CA THR A 8 -38.87 -23.85 4.30
C THR A 8 -39.01 -22.56 3.50
N THR A 9 -37.96 -21.77 3.38
CA THR A 9 -37.90 -20.58 2.54
C THR A 9 -37.23 -20.92 1.22
N ARG A 10 -37.97 -20.71 0.12
CA ARG A 10 -37.57 -20.97 -1.27
C ARG A 10 -36.52 -19.95 -1.72
N LYS A 11 -35.45 -20.43 -2.32
CA LYS A 11 -34.43 -19.65 -3.02
C LYS A 11 -34.95 -19.29 -4.42
N SER A 12 -35.06 -18.00 -4.72
CA SER A 12 -35.29 -17.50 -6.07
C SER A 12 -33.96 -17.14 -6.70
N ALA A 13 -33.59 -17.85 -7.76
CA ALA A 13 -32.46 -17.53 -8.62
C ALA A 13 -32.91 -16.53 -9.69
N LEU A 14 -32.25 -15.39 -9.76
CA LEU A 14 -32.39 -14.45 -10.87
C LEU A 14 -31.13 -14.56 -11.75
N VAL A 15 -31.32 -15.09 -12.94
CA VAL A 15 -30.35 -15.11 -14.03
C VAL A 15 -30.45 -13.78 -14.77
N GLY A 16 -29.42 -12.98 -14.76
CA GLY A 16 -29.29 -11.78 -15.57
C GLY A 16 -28.22 -11.97 -16.64
N ALA A 17 -28.64 -12.04 -17.90
CA ALA A 17 -27.79 -12.03 -19.07
C ALA A 17 -27.34 -10.59 -19.38
N VAL A 18 -26.03 -10.38 -19.56
CA VAL A 18 -25.48 -9.12 -20.07
C VAL A 18 -24.80 -9.40 -21.40
N ALA A 19 -25.31 -8.76 -22.45
CA ALA A 19 -24.82 -8.82 -23.81
C ALA A 19 -23.53 -7.99 -23.97
N ALA A 20 -22.56 -8.55 -24.66
CA ALA A 20 -21.35 -7.91 -25.13
C ALA A 20 -21.66 -7.11 -26.41
N ALA A 21 -21.27 -5.84 -26.45
CA ALA A 21 -21.17 -5.05 -27.67
C ALA A 21 -19.72 -4.66 -27.90
N GLY A 22 -19.11 -5.29 -28.90
CA GLY A 22 -17.79 -4.92 -29.40
C GLY A 22 -17.86 -3.74 -30.36
N LEU A 23 -16.92 -2.83 -30.26
CA LEU A 23 -16.64 -1.81 -31.28
C LEU A 23 -15.17 -1.88 -31.67
N LEU A 24 -14.95 -2.41 -32.87
CA LEU A 24 -13.69 -2.35 -33.62
C LEU A 24 -13.65 -1.02 -34.38
N LEU A 25 -12.65 -0.20 -34.13
CA LEU A 25 -12.29 0.87 -35.07
C LEU A 25 -10.89 0.60 -35.60
N SER A 26 -10.88 0.16 -36.83
CA SER A 26 -9.74 0.13 -37.74
C SER A 26 -9.64 1.50 -38.43
N ALA A 27 -8.47 2.10 -38.44
CA ALA A 27 -8.16 3.21 -39.35
C ALA A 27 -6.74 3.01 -39.90
N CYS A 28 -6.71 2.51 -41.13
CA CYS A 28 -5.59 2.67 -42.06
C CYS A 28 -5.63 4.08 -42.66
N GLY A 29 -4.50 4.69 -42.82
CA GLY A 29 -4.31 5.90 -43.61
C GLY A 29 -2.95 5.86 -44.28
N THR A 30 -2.97 5.72 -45.57
CA THR A 30 -1.91 5.55 -46.56
C THR A 30 -1.31 6.87 -47.00
N ASP A 31 0.01 6.82 -47.27
CA ASP A 31 0.77 7.41 -48.41
C ASP A 31 0.50 8.84 -48.90
N ASP A 32 1.58 9.58 -49.10
CA ASP A 32 2.12 10.09 -50.37
C ASP A 32 3.33 11.00 -50.09
N ALA A 33 4.48 10.66 -50.54
CA ALA A 33 5.21 10.80 -51.79
C ALA A 33 5.65 12.24 -52.14
N MET A 34 6.93 12.31 -52.41
CA MET A 34 7.63 13.10 -53.40
C MET A 34 8.25 14.46 -53.07
N ASN A 35 9.54 14.47 -53.26
CA ASN A 35 10.41 15.26 -54.13
C ASN A 35 11.34 16.21 -53.37
N GLY A 36 12.65 16.15 -53.45
CA GLY A 36 13.57 16.05 -54.57
C GLY A 36 14.69 17.06 -54.44
N MET A 37 15.90 16.71 -54.91
CA MET A 37 17.10 17.53 -55.21
C MET A 37 18.05 17.84 -54.03
N ASP A 38 19.19 17.15 -53.97
CA ASP A 38 20.44 17.11 -54.75
C ASP A 38 21.34 18.35 -54.55
N HIS A 39 22.51 18.07 -54.07
CA HIS A 39 23.86 18.56 -54.33
C HIS A 39 24.73 18.24 -53.10
N GLY A 40 25.70 17.36 -53.13
CA GLY A 40 26.88 17.32 -53.91
C GLY A 40 28.10 17.78 -53.10
N GLY A 41 29.04 16.84 -52.83
CA GLY A 41 30.35 17.28 -52.39
C GLY A 41 31.10 16.41 -51.38
N LYS A 42 31.70 15.34 -51.90
CA LYS A 42 33.07 14.81 -51.67
C LYS A 42 33.69 14.74 -50.26
N SER A 43 33.99 13.49 -49.91
CA SER A 43 35.32 12.94 -49.54
C SER A 43 35.95 13.34 -48.22
N ALA A 44 36.13 12.42 -47.32
CA ALA A 44 37.34 11.60 -47.11
C ALA A 44 37.28 10.88 -45.76
N SER A 45 37.49 9.61 -45.83
CA SER A 45 38.33 8.72 -45.01
C SER A 45 38.58 9.08 -43.54
N ALA A 46 38.22 8.21 -42.64
CA ALA A 46 39.10 7.27 -41.95
C ALA A 46 38.42 6.68 -40.70
N THR A 47 38.27 5.38 -40.69
CA THR A 47 38.67 4.42 -39.67
C THR A 47 38.45 4.79 -38.21
N ALA A 48 37.54 4.09 -37.53
CA ALA A 48 37.86 3.20 -36.43
C ALA A 48 36.61 2.58 -35.80
N SER A 49 36.59 1.28 -35.84
CA SER A 49 35.69 0.42 -35.06
C SER A 49 35.71 0.75 -33.59
N ALA A 50 34.54 0.85 -33.02
CA ALA A 50 34.28 0.37 -31.64
C ALA A 50 32.78 0.22 -31.49
N THR A 51 32.32 -1.02 -31.59
CA THR A 51 31.01 -1.44 -31.20
C THR A 51 31.01 -1.59 -29.67
N PRO A 52 30.20 -0.88 -28.91
CA PRO A 52 29.81 -1.36 -27.62
C PRO A 52 28.55 -2.24 -27.82
N SER A 53 28.76 -3.53 -27.65
CA SER A 53 27.70 -4.50 -27.43
C SER A 53 26.93 -4.09 -26.17
N ALA A 54 25.82 -3.37 -26.34
CA ALA A 54 24.86 -3.20 -25.29
C ALA A 54 24.07 -4.49 -25.21
N SER A 55 24.46 -5.37 -24.29
CA SER A 55 23.60 -6.41 -23.77
C SER A 55 22.42 -5.72 -23.09
N ALA A 56 21.34 -5.54 -23.82
CA ALA A 56 20.03 -5.27 -23.24
C ALA A 56 19.57 -6.55 -22.56
N THR A 57 19.96 -6.73 -21.32
CA THR A 57 19.34 -7.73 -20.42
C THR A 57 17.94 -7.21 -20.14
N ALA A 58 16.96 -7.95 -20.65
CA ALA A 58 15.56 -7.76 -20.35
C ALA A 58 15.36 -7.80 -18.83
N SER A 59 15.16 -6.65 -18.23
CA SER A 59 14.70 -6.47 -16.85
C SER A 59 13.24 -6.02 -16.91
N GLY A 60 12.39 -6.91 -17.33
CA GLY A 60 10.95 -6.67 -17.32
C GLY A 60 10.32 -7.60 -16.30
N ALA A 61 10.27 -7.19 -15.03
CA ALA A 61 9.31 -7.68 -14.00
C ALA A 61 9.58 -7.10 -12.60
N ALA A 62 10.41 -6.06 -12.44
CA ALA A 62 10.71 -5.50 -11.11
C ALA A 62 10.28 -4.02 -10.96
N ALA A 63 9.39 -3.55 -11.84
CA ALA A 63 9.03 -2.12 -11.85
C ALA A 63 8.00 -1.72 -10.78
N GLU A 64 7.40 -2.68 -10.05
CA GLU A 64 6.40 -2.35 -9.02
C GLU A 64 6.93 -2.35 -7.57
N ALA A 65 8.12 -2.87 -7.33
CA ALA A 65 8.68 -2.97 -5.98
C ALA A 65 9.52 -1.74 -5.55
N GLY A 66 9.64 -0.73 -6.40
CA GLY A 66 10.55 0.40 -6.15
C GLY A 66 12.00 -0.08 -6.11
N ALA A 67 12.78 0.16 -7.16
CA ALA A 67 14.18 -0.26 -7.19
C ALA A 67 14.94 0.37 -6.01
N PRO A 68 15.78 -0.40 -5.31
CA PRO A 68 16.68 0.16 -4.32
C PRO A 68 17.67 1.09 -5.01
N GLY A 69 17.37 2.38 -5.05
CA GLY A 69 18.31 3.42 -5.46
C GLY A 69 19.30 3.72 -4.34
N ALA A 70 19.94 4.88 -4.41
CA ALA A 70 20.71 5.41 -3.28
C ALA A 70 19.76 5.53 -2.05
N PHE A 71 20.27 5.11 -0.90
CA PHE A 71 19.54 5.15 0.38
C PHE A 71 20.49 5.50 1.51
N ASN A 72 19.96 5.86 2.66
CA ASN A 72 20.72 6.13 3.88
C ASN A 72 20.13 5.38 5.08
N ASP A 73 20.68 5.61 6.27
CA ASP A 73 20.26 4.90 7.47
C ASP A 73 18.83 5.31 7.91
N ALA A 74 18.32 6.50 7.56
CA ALA A 74 16.96 6.90 7.86
C ALA A 74 15.96 6.07 7.05
N ASP A 75 16.19 5.86 5.74
CA ASP A 75 15.34 5.00 4.90
C ASP A 75 15.26 3.57 5.45
N VAL A 76 16.40 3.04 5.91
CA VAL A 76 16.48 1.70 6.51
C VAL A 76 15.68 1.65 7.81
N MET A 77 15.86 2.62 8.68
CA MET A 77 15.16 2.72 9.96
C MET A 77 13.65 2.88 9.76
N PHE A 78 13.25 3.74 8.83
CA PHE A 78 11.84 3.91 8.46
C PHE A 78 11.19 2.58 8.08
N ALA A 79 11.79 1.84 7.14
CA ALA A 79 11.24 0.55 6.72
C ALA A 79 11.22 -0.47 7.86
N GLN A 80 12.29 -0.58 8.66
CA GLN A 80 12.39 -1.52 9.77
C GLN A 80 11.41 -1.23 10.91
N MET A 81 11.03 0.02 11.13
CA MET A 81 10.06 0.41 12.15
C MET A 81 8.62 0.36 11.61
N MET A 82 8.40 0.80 10.38
CA MET A 82 7.06 0.87 9.82
C MET A 82 6.48 -0.52 9.50
N ILE A 83 7.31 -1.51 9.15
CA ILE A 83 6.83 -2.89 8.93
C ILE A 83 6.10 -3.44 10.16
N PRO A 84 6.72 -3.59 11.35
CA PRO A 84 6.03 -4.13 12.52
C PRO A 84 4.89 -3.21 13.00
N HIS A 85 4.98 -1.91 12.74
CA HIS A 85 3.90 -0.98 13.03
C HIS A 85 2.67 -1.28 12.17
N HIS A 86 2.81 -1.46 10.88
CA HIS A 86 1.73 -1.84 9.99
C HIS A 86 1.19 -3.25 10.30
N GLU A 87 2.06 -4.21 10.61
CA GLU A 87 1.64 -5.55 11.03
C GLU A 87 0.70 -5.48 12.25
N GLN A 88 0.97 -4.62 13.24
CA GLN A 88 0.06 -4.43 14.37
C GLN A 88 -1.28 -3.79 13.95
N ALA A 89 -1.29 -2.85 13.01
CA ALA A 89 -2.56 -2.31 12.51
C ALA A 89 -3.43 -3.39 11.84
N LEU A 90 -2.81 -4.32 11.11
CA LEU A 90 -3.51 -5.48 10.54
C LEU A 90 -4.05 -6.41 11.62
N GLU A 91 -3.29 -6.68 12.70
CA GLU A 91 -3.79 -7.44 13.86
C GLU A 91 -5.01 -6.76 14.51
N MET A 92 -4.97 -5.43 14.67
CA MET A 92 -6.13 -4.66 15.17
C MET A 92 -7.33 -4.76 14.21
N ALA A 93 -7.10 -4.73 12.91
CA ALA A 93 -8.11 -4.86 11.88
C ALA A 93 -8.76 -6.26 11.90
N GLU A 94 -7.99 -7.33 12.04
CA GLU A 94 -8.49 -8.69 12.18
C GLU A 94 -9.42 -8.85 13.39
N LEU A 95 -9.15 -8.18 14.50
CA LEU A 95 -10.02 -8.19 15.67
C LEU A 95 -11.40 -7.59 15.39
N ALA A 96 -11.55 -6.74 14.36
CA ALA A 96 -12.85 -6.17 13.99
C ALA A 96 -13.83 -7.21 13.43
N ALA A 97 -13.32 -8.31 12.87
CA ALA A 97 -14.16 -9.39 12.34
C ALA A 97 -15.06 -9.97 13.45
N GLY A 98 -16.38 -9.84 13.27
CA GLY A 98 -17.37 -10.31 14.25
C GLY A 98 -17.45 -9.51 15.55
N ARG A 99 -16.71 -8.42 15.69
CA ARG A 99 -16.73 -7.50 16.84
C ARG A 99 -17.26 -6.12 16.50
N ALA A 100 -16.81 -5.52 15.40
CA ALA A 100 -17.28 -4.21 14.97
C ALA A 100 -18.77 -4.22 14.61
N GLU A 101 -19.49 -3.21 15.07
CA GLU A 101 -20.91 -2.99 14.75
C GLU A 101 -21.09 -1.88 13.72
N ASP A 102 -20.38 -0.79 13.88
CA ASP A 102 -20.47 0.41 13.09
C ASP A 102 -20.00 0.18 11.63
N PRO A 103 -20.82 0.56 10.62
CA PRO A 103 -20.47 0.32 9.22
C PRO A 103 -19.26 1.14 8.74
N GLU A 104 -19.01 2.33 9.32
CA GLU A 104 -17.86 3.15 8.93
C GLU A 104 -16.58 2.61 9.54
N VAL A 105 -16.61 2.05 10.77
CA VAL A 105 -15.50 1.29 11.33
C VAL A 105 -15.16 0.11 10.42
N LYS A 106 -16.14 -0.69 10.00
CA LYS A 106 -15.91 -1.81 9.08
C LYS A 106 -15.30 -1.39 7.74
N LYS A 107 -15.76 -0.26 7.21
CA LYS A 107 -15.23 0.31 5.97
C LYS A 107 -13.78 0.76 6.14
N LEU A 108 -13.45 1.38 7.26
CA LEU A 108 -12.11 1.85 7.57
C LEU A 108 -11.16 0.69 7.78
N VAL A 109 -11.56 -0.36 8.52
CA VAL A 109 -10.81 -1.61 8.68
C VAL A 109 -10.41 -2.17 7.31
N ALA A 110 -11.35 -2.32 6.38
CA ALA A 110 -11.06 -2.81 5.04
C ALA A 110 -10.18 -1.86 4.20
N ALA A 111 -10.17 -0.56 4.51
CA ALA A 111 -9.26 0.40 3.87
C ALA A 111 -7.83 0.25 4.40
N VAL A 112 -7.67 0.12 5.72
CA VAL A 112 -6.38 -0.13 6.39
C VAL A 112 -5.72 -1.40 5.85
N GLU A 113 -6.44 -2.54 5.83
CA GLU A 113 -5.91 -3.81 5.31
C GLU A 113 -5.41 -3.67 3.87
N ARG A 114 -6.22 -3.05 3.00
CA ARG A 114 -5.90 -2.89 1.59
C ARG A 114 -4.73 -1.95 1.33
N ALA A 115 -4.51 -0.95 2.19
CA ALA A 115 -3.41 -0.01 2.06
C ALA A 115 -2.12 -0.58 2.65
N GLN A 116 -2.16 -1.13 3.86
CA GLN A 116 -0.94 -1.42 4.63
C GLN A 116 -0.28 -2.75 4.25
N ASP A 117 -1.01 -3.77 3.82
CA ASP A 117 -0.43 -5.05 3.39
C ASP A 117 0.54 -4.91 2.19
N PRO A 118 0.18 -4.20 1.08
CA PRO A 118 1.13 -3.96 0.01
C PRO A 118 2.30 -3.04 0.42
N GLU A 119 2.12 -2.13 1.38
CA GLU A 119 3.19 -1.27 1.89
C GLU A 119 4.23 -2.07 2.67
N ILE A 120 3.82 -3.02 3.52
CA ILE A 120 4.70 -3.98 4.18
C ILE A 120 5.52 -4.74 3.14
N THR A 121 4.87 -5.26 2.10
CA THR A 121 5.53 -6.02 1.04
C THR A 121 6.60 -5.19 0.33
N LYS A 122 6.31 -3.92 0.02
CA LYS A 122 7.27 -2.99 -0.60
C LYS A 122 8.48 -2.75 0.32
N MET A 123 8.25 -2.43 1.57
CA MET A 123 9.32 -2.14 2.53
C MET A 123 10.22 -3.35 2.77
N LYS A 124 9.66 -4.57 2.87
CA LYS A 124 10.44 -5.82 2.93
C LYS A 124 11.30 -6.02 1.68
N ALA A 125 10.76 -5.73 0.50
CA ALA A 125 11.49 -5.81 -0.75
C ALA A 125 12.63 -4.77 -0.82
N TRP A 126 12.45 -3.56 -0.31
CA TRP A 126 13.50 -2.54 -0.23
C TRP A 126 14.64 -2.99 0.68
N LEU A 127 14.34 -3.40 1.90
CA LEU A 127 15.36 -3.88 2.85
C LEU A 127 16.17 -5.04 2.26
N LYS A 128 15.50 -5.99 1.62
CA LYS A 128 16.16 -7.08 0.90
C LYS A 128 17.06 -6.55 -0.21
N GLY A 129 16.61 -5.63 -1.02
CA GLY A 129 17.37 -5.03 -2.13
C GLY A 129 18.56 -4.19 -1.63
N TRP A 130 18.45 -3.58 -0.45
CA TRP A 130 19.55 -2.84 0.22
C TRP A 130 20.49 -3.74 1.01
N GLY A 131 20.22 -5.04 1.09
CA GLY A 131 21.03 -5.99 1.89
C GLY A 131 20.93 -5.73 3.39
N LYS A 132 19.79 -5.21 3.85
CA LYS A 132 19.52 -4.90 5.25
C LYS A 132 18.52 -5.91 5.85
N PRO A 133 18.63 -6.23 7.16
CA PRO A 133 17.66 -7.09 7.83
C PRO A 133 16.29 -6.42 7.94
N GLU A 134 15.24 -7.23 8.00
CA GLU A 134 13.84 -6.72 8.15
C GLU A 134 13.57 -6.09 9.52
N SER A 135 14.35 -6.44 10.54
CA SER A 135 14.20 -5.84 11.86
C SER A 135 15.47 -5.15 12.33
N ALA A 136 15.34 -4.09 13.10
CA ALA A 136 16.45 -3.33 13.69
C ALA A 136 17.13 -4.03 14.88
N GLY A 137 16.82 -5.33 15.15
CA GLY A 137 17.34 -6.08 16.28
C GLY A 137 16.46 -6.00 17.54
N HIS A 138 16.83 -6.82 18.55
CA HIS A 138 16.06 -6.92 19.79
C HIS A 138 16.01 -5.57 20.54
N GLY A 139 14.86 -4.96 20.59
CA GLY A 139 14.59 -3.71 21.35
C GLY A 139 13.72 -2.68 20.67
N SER A 140 13.46 -2.78 19.38
CA SER A 140 12.70 -1.75 18.63
C SER A 140 11.19 -1.79 18.83
N GLY A 141 10.62 -2.87 19.37
CA GLY A 141 9.16 -3.00 19.48
C GLY A 141 8.51 -2.25 20.65
N HIS A 142 9.23 -2.01 21.76
CA HIS A 142 8.64 -1.42 22.96
C HIS A 142 8.79 0.11 23.08
N GLY A 143 9.31 0.78 22.08
CA GLY A 143 9.53 2.22 22.09
C GLY A 143 9.10 2.96 20.83
N MET A 144 8.43 2.28 19.89
CA MET A 144 7.97 2.93 18.67
C MET A 144 6.73 3.80 18.97
N PRO A 145 6.68 5.03 18.44
CA PRO A 145 5.53 5.90 18.62
C PRO A 145 4.23 5.23 18.15
N GLY A 146 3.19 5.29 18.94
CA GLY A 146 1.86 4.78 18.56
C GLY A 146 1.65 3.27 18.64
N MET A 147 2.67 2.47 18.98
CA MET A 147 2.47 1.03 19.17
C MET A 147 1.59 0.73 20.38
N MET A 148 0.62 -0.16 20.17
CA MET A 148 -0.25 -0.65 21.24
C MET A 148 0.47 -1.66 22.11
N SER A 149 0.23 -1.59 23.42
CA SER A 149 0.71 -2.59 24.36
C SER A 149 -0.06 -3.91 24.20
N GLU A 150 0.51 -5.02 24.71
CA GLU A 150 -0.21 -6.29 24.79
C GLU A 150 -1.52 -6.17 25.58
N GLN A 151 -1.57 -5.27 26.59
CA GLN A 151 -2.78 -5.05 27.36
C GLN A 151 -3.84 -4.33 26.52
N ASP A 152 -3.48 -3.34 25.72
CA ASP A 152 -4.41 -2.66 24.81
C ASP A 152 -5.01 -3.63 23.79
N MET A 153 -4.20 -4.53 23.24
CA MET A 153 -4.65 -5.55 22.29
C MET A 153 -5.61 -6.55 22.98
N LYS A 154 -5.32 -6.99 24.22
CA LYS A 154 -6.21 -7.85 25.02
C LYS A 154 -7.54 -7.16 25.33
N ASP A 155 -7.47 -5.89 25.71
CA ASP A 155 -8.68 -5.12 26.02
C ASP A 155 -9.54 -4.89 24.78
N LEU A 156 -8.91 -4.64 23.62
CA LEU A 156 -9.61 -4.53 22.33
C LEU A 156 -10.30 -5.85 21.96
N ALA A 157 -9.61 -6.97 22.13
CA ALA A 157 -10.13 -8.30 21.83
C ALA A 157 -11.30 -8.71 22.76
N ALA A 158 -11.38 -8.16 23.98
CA ALA A 158 -12.37 -8.50 24.98
C ALA A 158 -13.74 -7.86 24.74
N VAL A 159 -13.83 -6.78 23.96
CA VAL A 159 -15.05 -5.98 23.73
C VAL A 159 -15.70 -6.27 22.37
N LYS A 160 -16.98 -5.91 22.21
CA LYS A 160 -17.76 -6.05 20.98
C LYS A 160 -18.74 -4.87 20.82
N GLY A 161 -19.31 -4.75 19.61
CA GLY A 161 -20.32 -3.75 19.29
C GLY A 161 -19.76 -2.34 19.46
N LYS A 162 -20.56 -1.40 19.90
CA LYS A 162 -20.14 0.00 20.10
C LYS A 162 -18.93 0.16 21.02
N ALA A 163 -18.76 -0.71 22.02
CA ALA A 163 -17.59 -0.67 22.88
C ALA A 163 -16.30 -1.03 22.13
N PHE A 164 -16.38 -1.98 21.19
CA PHE A 164 -15.29 -2.30 20.28
C PHE A 164 -15.02 -1.12 19.36
N ASP A 165 -16.05 -0.60 18.71
CA ASP A 165 -15.92 0.50 17.72
C ASP A 165 -15.24 1.72 18.34
N ARG A 166 -15.63 2.10 19.56
CA ARG A 166 -15.00 3.20 20.31
C ARG A 166 -13.54 2.89 20.64
N LYS A 167 -13.27 1.75 21.24
CA LYS A 167 -11.90 1.38 21.62
C LYS A 167 -10.98 1.24 20.42
N PHE A 168 -11.46 0.61 19.35
CA PHE A 168 -10.73 0.51 18.09
C PHE A 168 -10.37 1.90 17.53
N ALA A 169 -11.33 2.81 17.49
CA ALA A 169 -11.10 4.15 16.99
C ALA A 169 -10.09 4.93 17.84
N GLU A 170 -10.17 4.86 19.16
CA GLU A 170 -9.22 5.49 20.08
C GLU A 170 -7.80 4.97 19.89
N LEU A 171 -7.64 3.65 19.85
CA LEU A 171 -6.33 3.02 19.68
C LEU A 171 -5.76 3.27 18.27
N MET A 172 -6.58 3.16 17.22
CA MET A 172 -6.11 3.36 15.85
C MET A 172 -5.74 4.81 15.57
N ILE A 173 -6.37 5.79 16.21
CA ILE A 173 -5.92 7.20 16.15
C ILE A 173 -4.50 7.33 16.71
N ALA A 174 -4.26 6.82 17.91
CA ALA A 174 -2.93 6.90 18.53
C ALA A 174 -1.87 6.15 17.71
N HIS A 175 -2.25 5.00 17.15
CA HIS A 175 -1.40 4.21 16.27
C HIS A 175 -1.03 5.00 15.01
N HIS A 176 -1.99 5.57 14.31
CA HIS A 176 -1.77 6.37 13.10
C HIS A 176 -0.96 7.65 13.37
N GLU A 177 -1.16 8.31 14.50
CA GLU A 177 -0.34 9.46 14.90
C GLU A 177 1.14 9.07 15.04
N GLY A 178 1.42 7.86 15.52
CA GLY A 178 2.77 7.31 15.57
C GLY A 178 3.38 7.06 14.19
N ALA A 179 2.61 6.48 13.27
CA ALA A 179 3.06 6.25 11.90
C ALA A 179 3.32 7.58 11.16
N VAL A 180 2.45 8.57 11.33
CA VAL A 180 2.64 9.91 10.76
C VAL A 180 3.95 10.52 11.24
N ALA A 181 4.25 10.43 12.54
CA ALA A 181 5.51 10.94 13.08
C ALA A 181 6.74 10.27 12.47
N MET A 182 6.73 8.92 12.32
CA MET A 182 7.81 8.19 11.66
C MET A 182 7.95 8.56 10.16
N ALA A 183 6.84 8.73 9.47
CA ALA A 183 6.83 9.12 8.07
C ALA A 183 7.31 10.56 7.85
N GLU A 184 6.98 11.49 8.75
CA GLU A 184 7.52 12.86 8.72
C GLU A 184 9.04 12.89 8.94
N ASP A 185 9.57 12.01 9.80
CA ASP A 185 11.02 11.88 9.98
C ASP A 185 11.70 11.36 8.70
N GLU A 186 11.11 10.36 8.04
CA GLU A 186 11.59 9.87 6.75
C GLU A 186 11.57 10.95 5.68
N ARG A 187 10.49 11.71 5.55
CA ARG A 187 10.39 12.84 4.61
C ARG A 187 11.51 13.85 4.78
N LYS A 188 11.90 14.09 6.02
CA LYS A 188 12.94 15.07 6.38
C LYS A 188 14.36 14.51 6.18
N ASN A 189 14.62 13.29 6.62
CA ASN A 189 15.96 12.73 6.79
C ASN A 189 16.30 11.62 5.77
N GLY A 190 15.30 11.02 5.13
CA GLY A 190 15.48 9.97 4.13
C GLY A 190 16.25 10.44 2.89
N GLY A 191 16.98 9.54 2.28
CA GLY A 191 17.75 9.75 1.06
C GLY A 191 17.12 9.14 -0.19
N ASN A 192 16.22 8.17 -0.02
CA ASN A 192 15.60 7.44 -1.11
C ASN A 192 14.27 8.08 -1.55
N ALA A 193 14.18 8.45 -2.82
CA ALA A 193 12.98 9.13 -3.33
C ALA A 193 11.70 8.26 -3.24
N THR A 194 11.83 6.94 -3.38
CA THR A 194 10.68 6.02 -3.32
C THR A 194 10.21 5.83 -1.87
N ALA A 195 11.14 5.75 -0.91
CA ALA A 195 10.80 5.68 0.52
C ALA A 195 10.12 6.98 0.97
N LYS A 196 10.63 8.13 0.56
CA LYS A 196 10.00 9.44 0.82
C LYS A 196 8.61 9.58 0.19
N ALA A 197 8.42 9.06 -1.02
CA ALA A 197 7.10 9.06 -1.65
C ALA A 197 6.09 8.19 -0.87
N LEU A 198 6.50 7.02 -0.36
CA LEU A 198 5.66 6.23 0.54
C LEU A 198 5.36 6.99 1.84
N ALA A 199 6.36 7.64 2.42
CA ALA A 199 6.17 8.45 3.63
C ALA A 199 5.18 9.61 3.40
N ASP A 200 5.21 10.27 2.23
CA ASP A 200 4.21 11.28 1.84
C ASP A 200 2.79 10.68 1.77
N ASP A 201 2.65 9.49 1.18
CA ASP A 201 1.38 8.78 1.11
C ASP A 201 0.87 8.37 2.50
N VAL A 202 1.72 7.84 3.37
CA VAL A 202 1.38 7.49 4.77
C VAL A 202 0.88 8.71 5.53
N VAL A 203 1.60 9.84 5.48
CA VAL A 203 1.17 11.10 6.14
C VAL A 203 -0.22 11.51 5.66
N ARG A 204 -0.45 11.50 4.36
CA ARG A 204 -1.73 11.91 3.77
C ARG A 204 -2.86 10.96 4.16
N THR A 205 -2.71 9.67 3.88
CA THR A 205 -3.78 8.68 4.06
C THR A 205 -4.14 8.50 5.52
N GLN A 206 -3.15 8.35 6.40
CA GLN A 206 -3.41 8.14 7.81
C GLN A 206 -3.92 9.39 8.53
N SER A 207 -3.57 10.60 8.06
CA SER A 207 -4.22 11.83 8.56
C SER A 207 -5.71 11.91 8.17
N GLU A 208 -6.08 11.46 6.98
CA GLU A 208 -7.47 11.36 6.55
C GLU A 208 -8.23 10.32 7.40
N GLU A 209 -7.61 9.17 7.68
CA GLU A 209 -8.18 8.11 8.51
C GLU A 209 -8.35 8.55 9.97
N ILE A 210 -7.38 9.27 10.55
CA ILE A 210 -7.50 9.90 11.88
C ILE A 210 -8.72 10.84 11.91
N SER A 211 -8.89 11.66 10.88
CA SER A 211 -10.05 12.57 10.79
C SER A 211 -11.38 11.80 10.72
N ALA A 212 -11.42 10.69 9.99
CA ALA A 212 -12.59 9.83 9.90
C ALA A 212 -12.90 9.15 11.25
N LEU A 213 -11.87 8.62 11.92
CA LEU A 213 -11.99 7.97 13.24
C LEU A 213 -12.51 8.93 14.31
N ARG A 214 -12.02 10.18 14.32
CA ARG A 214 -12.53 11.22 15.24
C ARG A 214 -14.02 11.49 15.01
N LYS A 215 -14.46 11.61 13.75
CA LYS A 215 -15.89 11.77 13.42
C LYS A 215 -16.73 10.56 13.86
N ILE A 216 -16.16 9.36 13.78
CA ILE A 216 -16.83 8.16 14.31
C ILE A 216 -16.99 8.27 15.83
N LEU A 217 -15.93 8.63 16.56
CA LEU A 217 -15.99 8.81 18.01
C LEU A 217 -17.01 9.85 18.46
N ASP A 218 -17.15 10.96 17.73
CA ASP A 218 -18.07 12.04 18.05
C ASP A 218 -19.56 11.62 18.01
N ARG A 219 -19.88 10.53 17.31
CA ARG A 219 -21.27 10.04 17.12
C ARG A 219 -21.57 8.71 17.84
N LEU A 220 -20.56 7.99 18.37
CA LEU A 220 -20.74 6.76 19.13
C LEU A 220 -21.10 7.03 20.60
#